data_5559d17cd0623f2674eace14b4081efe
#
_entry.id   5559d17cd0623f2674eace14b4081efe
#
_cell.length_a   1.000
_cell.length_b   1.000
_cell.length_c   1.000
_cell.angle_alpha   90.00
_cell.angle_beta   90.00
_cell.angle_gamma   90.00
#
_symmetry.space_group_name_H-M   'P 1'
#
loop_
_entity.id
_entity.type
_entity.pdbx_description
1 polymer ?
#
loop_
_entity_poly.entity_id
_entity_poly.type
_entity_poly.pdbx_seq_one_letter_code
_entity_poly.pdbx_strand_id
1 'polypeptide(L)'
;MCRHAFATCRSQDYLIILFIYVFSSSVCAGLTLDKYESDIFYWRMSMVIRMKKSDYDSIVRYCLDGLPNESCGLIAGFVDGDVKSVEKVYFLTNLDNNNVHFTMDPKEQFAAVKDARSLGLTMLGNFHSHPETPSRPSEEDKRLAYDSTAVYMIMSFMDNDNPVFKAFGVDKDKNVTEHVLEIV
;
A
#
# COMPACT_ATOMS: atom_id res chain seq x y z
N MET A 1 50.92 -22.45 0.39
CA MET A 1 50.07 -22.43 1.62
C MET A 1 48.97 -21.37 1.39
N CYS A 2 47.82 -21.77 0.83
CA CYS A 2 46.66 -20.93 0.68
C CYS A 2 45.63 -21.31 1.75
N ARG A 3 45.30 -20.38 2.65
CA ARG A 3 44.24 -20.55 3.64
C ARG A 3 42.89 -20.17 3.01
N HIS A 4 41.99 -21.12 3.01
CA HIS A 4 40.60 -20.95 2.60
C HIS A 4 39.85 -20.12 3.65
N ALA A 5 39.25 -19.00 3.20
CA ALA A 5 38.23 -18.30 3.97
C ALA A 5 36.89 -18.85 3.52
N PHE A 6 36.19 -19.58 4.39
CA PHE A 6 34.78 -19.96 4.18
C PHE A 6 33.92 -18.76 4.54
N ALA A 7 33.32 -18.11 3.51
CA ALA A 7 32.25 -17.21 3.69
C ALA A 7 30.92 -18.00 3.60
N THR A 8 30.16 -18.00 4.68
CA THR A 8 28.82 -18.59 4.71
C THR A 8 27.84 -17.71 3.90
N CYS A 9 27.57 -18.11 2.68
CA CYS A 9 26.56 -17.49 1.82
C CYS A 9 25.19 -18.07 2.19
N ARG A 10 24.23 -17.21 2.54
CA ARG A 10 22.84 -17.61 2.84
C ARG A 10 22.17 -18.13 1.56
N SER A 11 21.35 -19.16 1.70
CA SER A 11 20.75 -19.96 0.62
C SER A 11 19.84 -19.23 -0.36
N GLN A 12 19.52 -17.97 -0.12
CA GLN A 12 18.65 -17.17 -1.02
C GLN A 12 19.39 -16.55 -2.21
N ASP A 13 20.70 -16.30 -2.10
CA ASP A 13 21.45 -15.64 -3.17
C ASP A 13 21.73 -16.58 -4.35
N TYR A 14 21.73 -17.91 -4.12
CA TYR A 14 21.95 -18.90 -5.18
C TYR A 14 20.77 -19.04 -6.16
N LEU A 15 19.55 -18.79 -5.71
CA LEU A 15 18.37 -18.91 -6.58
C LEU A 15 18.32 -17.79 -7.64
N ILE A 16 18.75 -16.59 -7.27
CA ILE A 16 18.78 -15.42 -8.17
C ILE A 16 19.86 -15.57 -9.22
N ILE A 17 21.05 -16.06 -8.84
CA ILE A 17 22.19 -16.25 -9.77
C ILE A 17 21.90 -17.39 -10.75
N LEU A 18 21.20 -18.46 -10.32
CA LEU A 18 20.85 -19.58 -11.20
C LEU A 18 19.82 -19.18 -12.26
N PHE A 19 18.88 -18.27 -11.92
CA PHE A 19 17.89 -17.77 -12.88
C PHE A 19 18.52 -16.90 -13.98
N ILE A 20 19.54 -16.11 -13.66
CA ILE A 20 20.27 -15.29 -14.65
C ILE A 20 21.09 -16.16 -15.60
N TYR A 21 21.68 -17.28 -15.11
CA TYR A 21 22.53 -18.15 -15.93
C TYR A 21 21.75 -19.10 -16.86
N VAL A 22 20.55 -19.52 -16.48
CA VAL A 22 19.71 -20.41 -17.32
C VAL A 22 19.04 -19.66 -18.46
N PHE A 23 18.81 -18.34 -18.33
CA PHE A 23 18.17 -17.54 -19.39
C PHE A 23 19.16 -16.96 -20.44
N SER A 24 20.47 -17.03 -20.18
CA SER A 24 21.49 -16.56 -21.13
C SER A 24 21.71 -17.49 -22.33
N SER A 25 21.12 -18.69 -22.35
CA SER A 25 21.35 -19.69 -23.40
C SER A 25 20.14 -20.09 -24.24
N SER A 26 18.99 -19.40 -24.09
CA SER A 26 17.81 -19.67 -24.93
C SER A 26 17.36 -18.39 -25.64
N VAL A 27 17.91 -18.16 -26.81
CA VAL A 27 17.37 -17.24 -27.84
C VAL A 27 16.11 -17.88 -28.38
N CYS A 28 14.94 -17.46 -27.93
CA CYS A 28 13.72 -17.48 -28.74
C CYS A 28 12.61 -16.62 -28.11
N ALA A 29 12.02 -15.83 -29.02
CA ALA A 29 10.75 -15.11 -28.92
C ALA A 29 10.70 -13.79 -28.11
N GLY A 30 10.99 -12.69 -28.80
CA GLY A 30 10.14 -11.48 -28.91
C GLY A 30 9.74 -10.71 -27.64
N LEU A 31 10.29 -11.03 -26.46
CA LEU A 31 10.13 -10.21 -25.26
C LEU A 31 11.36 -9.31 -25.15
N THR A 32 11.17 -8.03 -25.33
CA THR A 32 12.25 -7.05 -25.18
C THR A 32 12.75 -7.10 -23.74
N LEU A 33 14.06 -7.13 -23.56
CA LEU A 33 14.73 -7.07 -22.24
C LEU A 33 14.18 -5.94 -21.36
N ASP A 34 13.77 -4.83 -21.97
CA ASP A 34 13.19 -3.66 -21.31
C ASP A 34 11.91 -3.98 -20.53
N LYS A 35 11.05 -4.85 -21.07
CA LYS A 35 9.81 -5.23 -20.38
C LYS A 35 10.07 -6.13 -19.18
N TYR A 36 11.03 -7.05 -19.30
CA TYR A 36 11.39 -7.96 -18.21
C TYR A 36 12.07 -7.22 -17.05
N GLU A 37 12.97 -6.28 -17.36
CA GLU A 37 13.59 -5.41 -16.35
C GLU A 37 12.58 -4.48 -15.70
N SER A 38 11.62 -3.92 -16.44
CA SER A 38 10.55 -3.10 -15.90
C SER A 38 9.61 -3.90 -15.00
N ASP A 39 9.28 -5.15 -15.37
CA ASP A 39 8.42 -6.01 -14.55
C ASP A 39 9.13 -6.42 -13.24
N ILE A 40 10.42 -6.78 -13.28
CA ILE A 40 11.22 -7.08 -12.09
C ILE A 40 11.37 -5.83 -11.19
N PHE A 41 11.59 -4.67 -11.78
CA PHE A 41 11.71 -3.41 -11.05
C PHE A 41 10.38 -3.02 -10.39
N TYR A 42 9.27 -3.20 -11.09
CA TYR A 42 7.91 -2.98 -10.58
C TYR A 42 7.60 -3.91 -9.38
N TRP A 43 7.89 -5.23 -9.52
CA TRP A 43 7.73 -6.20 -8.43
C TRP A 43 8.61 -5.89 -7.21
N ARG A 44 9.77 -5.28 -7.42
CA ARG A 44 10.70 -4.92 -6.35
C ARG A 44 10.28 -3.67 -5.57
N MET A 45 9.37 -2.86 -6.12
CA MET A 45 8.84 -1.65 -5.49
C MET A 45 7.43 -1.83 -4.91
N SER A 46 6.70 -2.89 -5.29
CA SER A 46 5.38 -3.15 -4.74
C SER A 46 5.49 -3.85 -3.38
N MET A 47 4.78 -3.31 -2.40
CA MET A 47 4.65 -3.91 -1.07
C MET A 47 3.42 -4.80 -1.01
N VAL A 48 3.38 -5.70 -0.03
CA VAL A 48 2.18 -6.44 0.35
C VAL A 48 1.54 -5.75 1.55
N ILE A 49 0.30 -5.35 1.40
CA ILE A 49 -0.51 -4.79 2.49
C ILE A 49 -1.49 -5.87 2.93
N ARG A 50 -1.30 -6.39 4.13
CA ARG A 50 -2.14 -7.46 4.68
C ARG A 50 -3.14 -6.89 5.67
N MET A 51 -4.42 -7.22 5.50
CA MET A 51 -5.52 -6.72 6.32
C MET A 51 -6.48 -7.85 6.67
N LYS A 52 -6.97 -7.86 7.91
CA LYS A 52 -8.01 -8.80 8.32
C LYS A 52 -9.33 -8.50 7.61
N LYS A 53 -10.05 -9.55 7.23
CA LYS A 53 -11.38 -9.42 6.60
C LYS A 53 -12.34 -8.57 7.44
N SER A 54 -12.29 -8.69 8.77
CA SER A 54 -13.10 -7.88 9.69
C SER A 54 -12.83 -6.39 9.58
N ASP A 55 -11.56 -6.00 9.39
CA ASP A 55 -11.17 -4.60 9.26
C ASP A 55 -11.58 -4.05 7.89
N TYR A 56 -11.39 -4.84 6.83
CA TYR A 56 -11.91 -4.54 5.50
C TYR A 56 -13.42 -4.29 5.53
N ASP A 57 -14.21 -5.22 6.11
CA ASP A 57 -15.67 -5.09 6.18
C ASP A 57 -16.11 -3.87 7.01
N SER A 58 -15.34 -3.52 8.04
CA SER A 58 -15.59 -2.34 8.85
C SER A 58 -15.33 -1.05 8.06
N ILE A 59 -14.25 -1.01 7.24
CA ILE A 59 -13.97 0.13 6.36
C ILE A 59 -15.08 0.28 5.32
N VAL A 60 -15.49 -0.83 4.65
CA VAL A 60 -16.58 -0.80 3.66
C VAL A 60 -17.84 -0.21 4.27
N ARG A 61 -18.25 -0.69 5.44
CA ARG A 61 -19.46 -0.21 6.12
C ARG A 61 -19.34 1.27 6.47
N TYR A 62 -18.23 1.66 7.08
CA TYR A 62 -17.98 3.06 7.47
C TYR A 62 -18.04 4.00 6.27
N CYS A 63 -17.45 3.61 5.13
CA CYS A 63 -17.47 4.41 3.93
C CYS A 63 -18.86 4.47 3.26
N LEU A 64 -19.63 3.36 3.29
CA LEU A 64 -21.02 3.34 2.80
C LEU A 64 -21.92 4.25 3.64
N ASP A 65 -21.75 4.22 4.96
CA ASP A 65 -22.54 5.07 5.89
C ASP A 65 -22.20 6.56 5.71
N GLY A 66 -21.00 6.89 5.20
CA GLY A 66 -20.54 8.25 4.93
C GLY A 66 -21.04 8.85 3.61
N LEU A 67 -21.57 8.04 2.69
CA LEU A 67 -22.04 8.53 1.39
C LEU A 67 -23.12 9.63 1.55
N PRO A 68 -23.12 10.66 0.70
CA PRO A 68 -22.33 10.83 -0.53
C PRO A 68 -20.95 11.47 -0.31
N ASN A 69 -20.54 11.72 0.93
CA ASN A 69 -19.27 12.36 1.23
C ASN A 69 -18.12 11.35 1.30
N GLU A 70 -16.88 11.83 1.10
CA GLU A 70 -15.71 11.03 1.34
C GLU A 70 -15.55 10.70 2.83
N SER A 71 -15.30 9.45 3.14
CA SER A 71 -14.91 8.97 4.47
C SER A 71 -13.40 8.80 4.52
N CYS A 72 -12.81 9.01 5.68
CA CYS A 72 -11.36 8.92 5.84
C CYS A 72 -10.95 8.31 7.17
N GLY A 73 -9.70 7.84 7.23
CA GLY A 73 -9.14 7.30 8.46
C GLY A 73 -7.68 6.95 8.34
N LEU A 74 -7.13 6.42 9.43
CA LEU A 74 -5.73 6.01 9.52
C LEU A 74 -5.62 4.51 9.76
N ILE A 75 -4.50 3.93 9.32
CA ILE A 75 -4.16 2.54 9.56
C ILE A 75 -2.82 2.44 10.29
N ALA A 76 -2.74 1.52 11.25
CA ALA A 76 -1.53 1.25 12.02
C ALA A 76 -1.28 -0.25 12.11
N GLY A 77 -0.02 -0.64 12.30
CA GLY A 77 0.37 -2.04 12.37
C GLY A 77 1.86 -2.24 12.39
N PHE A 78 2.31 -3.35 11.80
CA PHE A 78 3.71 -3.74 11.76
C PHE A 78 4.25 -3.72 10.33
N VAL A 79 5.57 -3.48 10.23
CA VAL A 79 6.33 -3.54 8.97
C VAL A 79 7.37 -4.63 9.11
N ASP A 80 7.35 -5.60 8.21
CA ASP A 80 8.34 -6.68 8.13
C ASP A 80 8.79 -6.84 6.68
N GLY A 81 9.98 -6.30 6.37
CA GLY A 81 10.48 -6.22 5.01
C GLY A 81 9.50 -5.48 4.08
N ASP A 82 9.03 -6.18 3.05
CA ASP A 82 8.10 -5.66 2.04
C ASP A 82 6.62 -5.88 2.42
N VAL A 83 6.34 -6.37 3.64
CA VAL A 83 4.98 -6.62 4.13
C VAL A 83 4.61 -5.59 5.20
N LYS A 84 3.46 -4.94 5.03
CA LYS A 84 2.80 -4.11 6.05
C LYS A 84 1.52 -4.81 6.51
N SER A 85 1.49 -5.24 7.76
CA SER A 85 0.31 -5.89 8.37
C SER A 85 -0.50 -4.88 9.15
N VAL A 86 -1.73 -4.63 8.71
CA VAL A 86 -2.67 -3.75 9.40
C VAL A 86 -3.21 -4.46 10.63
N GLU A 87 -3.03 -3.87 11.81
CA GLU A 87 -3.51 -4.39 13.09
C GLU A 87 -4.59 -3.51 13.70
N LYS A 88 -4.68 -2.25 13.29
CA LYS A 88 -5.68 -1.32 13.79
C LYS A 88 -6.08 -0.30 12.73
N VAL A 89 -7.39 -0.05 12.67
CA VAL A 89 -8.02 0.97 11.83
C VAL A 89 -8.59 2.06 12.73
N TYR A 90 -8.37 3.31 12.37
CA TYR A 90 -8.94 4.48 13.03
C TYR A 90 -9.85 5.20 12.05
N PHE A 91 -11.12 5.25 12.36
CA PHE A 91 -12.13 5.99 11.60
C PHE A 91 -12.12 7.44 12.07
N LEU A 92 -11.96 8.39 11.15
CA LEU A 92 -11.81 9.80 11.50
C LEU A 92 -12.87 10.65 10.80
N THR A 93 -13.31 11.68 11.49
CA THR A 93 -14.27 12.64 10.95
C THR A 93 -13.66 13.41 9.77
N ASN A 94 -14.37 13.42 8.62
CA ASN A 94 -14.10 14.33 7.53
C ASN A 94 -14.76 15.68 7.84
N LEU A 95 -13.96 16.74 8.03
CA LEU A 95 -14.45 18.08 8.38
C LEU A 95 -15.07 18.81 7.18
N ASP A 96 -14.74 18.41 5.95
CA ASP A 96 -15.16 19.13 4.74
C ASP A 96 -16.57 18.76 4.28
N ASN A 97 -17.09 17.60 4.72
CA ASN A 97 -18.39 17.08 4.27
C ASN A 97 -18.57 17.18 2.74
N ASN A 98 -17.57 16.69 2.01
CA ASN A 98 -17.47 16.82 0.56
C ASN A 98 -17.30 15.45 -0.10
N ASN A 99 -17.77 15.30 -1.35
CA ASN A 99 -17.71 14.05 -2.10
C ASN A 99 -16.44 13.87 -2.95
N VAL A 100 -15.53 14.86 -2.94
CA VAL A 100 -14.28 14.87 -3.74
C VAL A 100 -13.07 15.33 -2.94
N HIS A 101 -13.25 15.61 -1.66
CA HIS A 101 -12.20 16.13 -0.79
C HIS A 101 -12.45 15.77 0.67
N PHE A 102 -11.39 15.56 1.43
CA PHE A 102 -11.48 15.33 2.87
C PHE A 102 -10.37 16.05 3.65
N THR A 103 -10.74 16.51 4.82
CA THR A 103 -9.81 16.96 5.86
C THR A 103 -10.09 16.19 7.14
N MET A 104 -9.14 15.38 7.57
CA MET A 104 -9.25 14.62 8.84
C MET A 104 -9.23 15.56 10.04
N ASP A 105 -10.08 15.35 11.05
CA ASP A 105 -10.02 16.12 12.29
C ASP A 105 -8.62 15.97 12.96
N PRO A 106 -7.89 17.09 13.17
CA PRO A 106 -6.53 17.03 13.72
C PRO A 106 -6.47 16.48 15.16
N LYS A 107 -7.54 16.64 15.95
CA LYS A 107 -7.59 16.11 17.32
C LYS A 107 -7.72 14.59 17.30
N GLU A 108 -8.56 14.06 16.40
CA GLU A 108 -8.73 12.63 16.19
C GLU A 108 -7.47 12.00 15.62
N GLN A 109 -6.82 12.66 14.63
CA GLN A 109 -5.52 12.22 14.12
C GLN A 109 -4.47 12.11 15.22
N PHE A 110 -4.35 13.15 16.07
CA PHE A 110 -3.40 13.14 17.17
C PHE A 110 -3.71 12.02 18.18
N ALA A 111 -4.98 11.81 18.51
CA ALA A 111 -5.43 10.73 19.39
C ALA A 111 -5.09 9.35 18.80
N ALA A 112 -5.34 9.12 17.51
CA ALA A 112 -5.02 7.89 16.81
C ALA A 112 -3.51 7.60 16.83
N VAL A 113 -2.67 8.59 16.53
CA VAL A 113 -1.20 8.45 16.57
C VAL A 113 -0.70 8.13 17.97
N LYS A 114 -1.25 8.78 19.00
CA LYS A 114 -0.90 8.53 20.40
C LYS A 114 -1.29 7.11 20.83
N ASP A 115 -2.48 6.67 20.46
CA ASP A 115 -2.98 5.32 20.77
C ASP A 115 -2.14 4.24 20.04
N ALA A 116 -1.88 4.39 18.74
CA ALA A 116 -1.02 3.47 18.01
C ALA A 116 0.36 3.30 18.66
N ARG A 117 1.00 4.42 19.04
CA ARG A 117 2.29 4.39 19.74
C ARG A 117 2.20 3.66 21.08
N SER A 118 1.11 3.84 21.85
CA SER A 118 0.92 3.17 23.15
C SER A 118 0.78 1.65 23.00
N LEU A 119 0.31 1.19 21.84
CA LEU A 119 0.19 -0.23 21.45
C LEU A 119 1.45 -0.80 20.79
N GLY A 120 2.52 0.00 20.62
CA GLY A 120 3.72 -0.40 19.93
C GLY A 120 3.55 -0.54 18.41
N LEU A 121 2.49 0.07 17.84
CA LEU A 121 2.21 0.04 16.42
C LEU A 121 2.84 1.23 15.69
N THR A 122 3.21 1.01 14.44
CA THR A 122 3.65 2.06 13.51
C THR A 122 2.45 2.54 12.69
N MET A 123 2.35 3.86 12.46
CA MET A 123 1.40 4.38 11.49
C MET A 123 1.82 3.92 10.09
N LEU A 124 0.96 3.18 9.42
CA LEU A 124 1.24 2.62 8.08
C LEU A 124 0.79 3.54 6.95
N GLY A 125 -0.21 4.38 7.20
CA GLY A 125 -0.77 5.27 6.21
C GLY A 125 -2.21 5.67 6.52
N ASN A 126 -2.96 5.98 5.47
CA ASN A 126 -4.36 6.38 5.57
C ASN A 126 -5.25 5.62 4.57
N PHE A 127 -6.55 5.70 4.79
CA PHE A 127 -7.55 5.34 3.80
C PHE A 127 -8.56 6.47 3.62
N HIS A 128 -9.16 6.53 2.43
CA HIS A 128 -10.33 7.35 2.15
C HIS A 128 -11.21 6.70 1.08
N SER A 129 -12.44 7.20 0.96
CA SER A 129 -13.39 6.72 -0.06
C SER A 129 -13.54 7.72 -1.19
N HIS A 130 -13.76 7.17 -2.39
CA HIS A 130 -14.17 7.88 -3.59
C HIS A 130 -15.61 7.48 -3.91
N PRO A 131 -16.62 8.32 -3.60
CA PRO A 131 -18.02 7.99 -3.88
C PRO A 131 -18.33 7.75 -5.36
N GLU A 132 -17.76 8.55 -6.26
CA GLU A 132 -18.12 8.60 -7.68
C GLU A 132 -16.96 8.33 -8.64
N THR A 133 -15.72 8.14 -8.12
CA THR A 133 -14.53 8.00 -8.95
C THR A 133 -13.81 6.66 -8.68
N PRO A 134 -12.96 6.20 -9.62
CA PRO A 134 -12.24 4.93 -9.47
C PRO A 134 -11.29 4.92 -8.27
N SER A 135 -10.97 3.70 -7.77
CA SER A 135 -9.94 3.47 -6.76
C SER A 135 -8.55 3.73 -7.35
N ARG A 136 -8.15 4.99 -7.35
CA ARG A 136 -6.80 5.45 -7.75
C ARG A 136 -6.58 6.85 -7.17
N PRO A 137 -5.33 7.24 -6.83
CA PRO A 137 -5.04 8.58 -6.33
C PRO A 137 -5.43 9.65 -7.35
N SER A 138 -6.19 10.65 -6.90
CA SER A 138 -6.47 11.88 -7.63
C SER A 138 -5.21 12.75 -7.73
N GLU A 139 -5.24 13.82 -8.53
CA GLU A 139 -4.13 14.78 -8.57
C GLU A 139 -3.94 15.48 -7.21
N GLU A 140 -5.03 15.68 -6.46
CA GLU A 140 -4.97 16.24 -5.13
C GLU A 140 -4.35 15.27 -4.13
N ASP A 141 -4.75 14.00 -4.13
CA ASP A 141 -4.15 12.97 -3.29
C ASP A 141 -2.64 12.89 -3.50
N LYS A 142 -2.22 12.88 -4.76
CA LYS A 142 -0.79 12.89 -5.11
C LYS A 142 -0.08 14.13 -4.58
N ARG A 143 -0.69 15.31 -4.74
CA ARG A 143 -0.14 16.56 -4.25
C ARG A 143 0.04 16.55 -2.73
N LEU A 144 -0.94 16.01 -2.00
CA LEU A 144 -0.97 15.95 -0.53
C LEU A 144 -0.23 14.73 0.05
N ALA A 145 0.24 13.81 -0.76
CA ALA A 145 1.05 12.68 -0.33
C ALA A 145 2.48 13.14 0.04
N TYR A 146 2.68 13.61 1.26
CA TYR A 146 3.97 14.11 1.75
C TYR A 146 4.90 13.02 2.26
N ASP A 147 4.36 11.89 2.70
CA ASP A 147 5.12 10.77 3.23
C ASP A 147 5.21 9.66 2.17
N SER A 148 6.38 9.51 1.57
CA SER A 148 6.63 8.46 0.57
C SER A 148 6.73 7.05 1.16
N THR A 149 6.71 6.90 2.48
CA THR A 149 6.67 5.60 3.16
C THR A 149 5.26 5.17 3.54
N ALA A 150 4.29 6.09 3.48
CA ALA A 150 2.90 5.81 3.81
C ALA A 150 2.19 5.04 2.70
N VAL A 151 1.22 4.23 3.10
CA VAL A 151 0.27 3.57 2.20
C VAL A 151 -0.98 4.43 2.10
N TYR A 152 -1.42 4.69 0.89
CA TYR A 152 -2.64 5.42 0.56
C TYR A 152 -3.66 4.41 0.05
N MET A 153 -4.68 4.11 0.84
CA MET A 153 -5.70 3.14 0.50
C MET A 153 -6.98 3.84 0.05
N ILE A 154 -7.51 3.47 -1.10
CA ILE A 154 -8.65 4.16 -1.71
C ILE A 154 -9.77 3.17 -1.95
N MET A 155 -10.96 3.46 -1.41
CA MET A 155 -12.18 2.68 -1.57
C MET A 155 -13.10 3.38 -2.57
N SER A 156 -13.33 2.78 -3.74
CA SER A 156 -14.26 3.32 -4.75
C SER A 156 -15.65 2.71 -4.59
N PHE A 157 -16.67 3.57 -4.67
CA PHE A 157 -18.08 3.22 -4.67
C PHE A 157 -18.79 3.57 -5.99
N MET A 158 -18.05 3.58 -7.11
CA MET A 158 -18.70 3.70 -8.45
C MET A 158 -19.75 2.62 -8.67
N ASP A 159 -19.58 1.46 -8.04
CA ASP A 159 -20.57 0.39 -7.91
C ASP A 159 -20.67 0.05 -6.40
N ASN A 160 -21.78 0.46 -5.78
CA ASN A 160 -22.01 0.27 -4.35
C ASN A 160 -22.14 -1.21 -3.94
N ASP A 161 -22.57 -2.06 -4.87
CA ASP A 161 -22.70 -3.49 -4.64
C ASP A 161 -21.36 -4.22 -4.73
N ASN A 162 -20.39 -3.63 -5.45
CA ASN A 162 -19.06 -4.19 -5.67
C ASN A 162 -17.97 -3.12 -5.44
N PRO A 163 -17.73 -2.66 -4.21
CA PRO A 163 -16.73 -1.66 -3.91
C PRO A 163 -15.32 -2.17 -4.23
N VAL A 164 -14.49 -1.31 -4.79
CA VAL A 164 -13.10 -1.63 -5.15
C VAL A 164 -12.15 -0.96 -4.17
N PHE A 165 -11.33 -1.74 -3.47
CA PHE A 165 -10.34 -1.23 -2.52
C PHE A 165 -8.93 -1.57 -2.99
N LYS A 166 -8.09 -0.56 -3.11
CA LYS A 166 -6.71 -0.68 -3.54
C LYS A 166 -5.77 0.09 -2.62
N ALA A 167 -4.50 -0.32 -2.64
CA ALA A 167 -3.44 0.29 -1.85
C ALA A 167 -2.37 0.85 -2.79
N PHE A 168 -1.84 2.04 -2.47
CA PHE A 168 -0.88 2.76 -3.30
C PHE A 168 0.27 3.31 -2.46
N GLY A 169 1.45 3.38 -3.08
CA GLY A 169 2.55 4.23 -2.66
C GLY A 169 2.64 5.46 -3.58
N VAL A 170 3.03 6.58 -3.03
CA VAL A 170 3.31 7.81 -3.80
C VAL A 170 4.70 8.28 -3.44
N ASP A 171 5.62 8.28 -4.39
CA ASP A 171 6.99 8.68 -4.16
C ASP A 171 7.16 10.21 -4.09
N LYS A 172 8.39 10.67 -3.87
CA LYS A 172 8.73 12.11 -3.78
C LYS A 172 8.49 12.86 -5.09
N ASP A 173 8.58 12.15 -6.21
CA ASP A 173 8.33 12.67 -7.56
C ASP A 173 6.86 12.55 -7.97
N LYS A 174 6.00 12.09 -7.04
CA LYS A 174 4.56 11.88 -7.21
C LYS A 174 4.20 10.75 -8.18
N ASN A 175 5.14 9.84 -8.44
CA ASN A 175 4.83 8.60 -9.14
C ASN A 175 4.03 7.68 -8.21
N VAL A 176 3.05 7.01 -8.78
CA VAL A 176 2.14 6.11 -8.07
C VAL A 176 2.52 4.67 -8.35
N THR A 177 2.66 3.87 -7.30
CA THR A 177 2.83 2.42 -7.39
C THR A 177 1.65 1.74 -6.71
N GLU A 178 0.95 0.84 -7.41
CA GLU A 178 -0.09 0.01 -6.80
C GLU A 178 0.58 -1.13 -6.01
N HIS A 179 0.15 -1.31 -4.76
CA HIS A 179 0.61 -2.38 -3.87
C HIS A 179 -0.36 -3.56 -3.89
N VAL A 180 0.14 -4.73 -3.54
CA VAL A 180 -0.72 -5.92 -3.40
C VAL A 180 -1.51 -5.80 -2.10
N LEU A 181 -2.84 -5.86 -2.16
CA LEU A 181 -3.72 -5.91 -0.99
C LEU A 181 -4.18 -7.35 -0.76
N GLU A 182 -3.77 -7.93 0.36
CA GLU A 182 -4.18 -9.27 0.83
C GLU A 182 -5.21 -9.14 1.95
N ILE A 183 -6.42 -9.66 1.72
CA ILE A 183 -7.47 -9.76 2.76
C ILE A 183 -7.43 -11.18 3.31
N VAL A 184 -7.17 -11.31 4.63
CA VAL A 184 -6.97 -12.58 5.34
C VAL A 184 -7.99 -12.80 6.44
#